data_846003f58a79946e40a06fd52e779c04
#
_entry.id   846003f58a79946e40a06fd52e779c04
#
_cell.length_a   1.000
_cell.length_b   1.000
_cell.length_c   1.000
_cell.angle_alpha   90.00
_cell.angle_beta   90.00
_cell.angle_gamma   90.00
#
_symmetry.space_group_name_H-M   'P 1'
#
loop_
_entity.id
_entity.type
_entity.pdbx_description
1 polymer ?
#
loop_
_entity_poly.entity_id
_entity_poly.type
_entity_poly.pdbx_seq_one_letter_code
_entity_poly.pdbx_strand_id
1 'polypeptide(L)'
;MMISRIKKSVISKKIFIITLLGIFIGFQSSIALAQPKAGSSITNIASGDFYDEQGNLQVINSNAVVLTVQAIYALNLQSNQQNIGTIGSKLNFPHVLTNTGNIVDNYTLSLSQLSNDQFNLDNMAVYIDRDQNGEPDDNNNLINSSTSFRLEAGEFASLVVVGSIPTNAVAGNVANFTLTAVSQHDNAIIKTVNDTVKVVDDAVVQVTKAQSISFGKTGTEITYTFTYINTGTAAARFVLLDTLATDLSYKSGSASWSNGLGALTDADDDETGANLAVKYQVNNGSVKFELASVSALSKGTVSFKVTVNPNALEKVPNTANYEQYNVSNNTLLKNTTTNTVIFNVQQTLGVVLNYSSANANDDGEPNGGLNNLQIQNNTFGGITKEVQFDHYVWNTGQATDTYNLSLLKSNVPSCAVVRLYH
;
A
#
# COMPACT_ATOMS: atom_id res chain seq x y z
N MET A 1 -27.75 -18.42 65.15
CA MET A 1 -27.80 -16.99 64.81
C MET A 1 -26.34 -16.54 64.59
N MET A 2 -25.86 -16.68 63.36
CA MET A 2 -24.47 -16.41 63.04
C MET A 2 -24.50 -15.34 61.94
N ILE A 3 -24.01 -14.18 62.27
CA ILE A 3 -24.02 -12.98 61.41
C ILE A 3 -22.77 -13.04 60.52
N SER A 4 -22.97 -13.27 59.23
CA SER A 4 -21.92 -13.17 58.22
C SER A 4 -21.59 -11.71 57.93
N ARG A 5 -20.32 -11.31 58.14
CA ARG A 5 -19.82 -9.99 57.82
C ARG A 5 -19.38 -9.96 56.34
N ILE A 6 -20.13 -9.22 55.53
CA ILE A 6 -19.68 -8.86 54.17
C ILE A 6 -18.66 -7.73 54.30
N LYS A 7 -17.42 -7.99 53.87
CA LYS A 7 -16.43 -6.95 53.69
C LYS A 7 -16.73 -6.18 52.40
N LYS A 8 -17.15 -4.94 52.51
CA LYS A 8 -17.22 -4.00 51.38
C LYS A 8 -15.79 -3.58 51.01
N SER A 9 -15.35 -3.97 49.84
CA SER A 9 -14.15 -3.41 49.19
C SER A 9 -14.51 -1.98 48.67
N VAL A 10 -13.83 -0.98 49.21
CA VAL A 10 -13.96 0.40 48.76
C VAL A 10 -13.06 0.61 47.57
N ILE A 11 -13.66 0.69 46.40
CA ILE A 11 -12.91 1.10 45.17
C ILE A 11 -12.73 2.62 45.23
N SER A 12 -11.51 3.05 45.49
CA SER A 12 -11.12 4.44 45.42
C SER A 12 -11.08 4.93 43.98
N LYS A 13 -12.03 5.79 43.60
CA LYS A 13 -11.98 6.54 42.33
C LYS A 13 -10.89 7.60 42.42
N LYS A 14 -9.75 7.36 41.81
CA LYS A 14 -8.82 8.43 41.47
C LYS A 14 -9.19 9.03 40.11
N ILE A 15 -9.78 10.23 40.17
CA ILE A 15 -9.98 11.08 38.98
C ILE A 15 -8.62 11.67 38.63
N PHE A 16 -8.07 11.29 37.50
CA PHE A 16 -6.92 11.96 36.91
C PHE A 16 -7.42 13.00 35.89
N ILE A 17 -7.37 14.28 36.28
CA ILE A 17 -7.52 15.39 35.34
C ILE A 17 -6.14 15.61 34.72
N ILE A 18 -5.97 15.26 33.47
CA ILE A 18 -4.81 15.66 32.67
C ILE A 18 -5.25 16.78 31.74
N THR A 19 -4.95 18.01 32.13
CA THR A 19 -4.96 19.15 31.24
C THR A 19 -3.61 19.15 30.51
N LEU A 20 -3.59 18.74 29.24
CA LEU A 20 -2.42 18.90 28.40
C LEU A 20 -2.80 19.70 27.16
N LEU A 21 -2.56 21.00 27.22
CA LEU A 21 -2.53 21.89 26.06
C LEU A 21 -1.18 21.71 25.39
N GLY A 22 -1.12 20.97 24.31
CA GLY A 22 0.05 20.81 23.49
C GLY A 22 -0.36 20.76 22.02
N ILE A 23 -0.10 21.85 21.30
CA ILE A 23 -0.20 21.90 19.84
C ILE A 23 0.91 21.01 19.29
N PHE A 24 0.57 19.79 18.93
CA PHE A 24 1.41 18.94 18.09
C PHE A 24 0.76 18.90 16.70
N ILE A 25 1.35 19.65 15.78
CA ILE A 25 1.18 19.40 14.34
C ILE A 25 2.02 18.14 14.06
N GLY A 26 1.47 17.00 14.38
CA GLY A 26 2.02 15.72 13.98
C GLY A 26 1.43 15.33 12.63
N PHE A 27 2.26 15.12 11.63
CA PHE A 27 1.92 14.33 10.48
C PHE A 27 1.38 12.99 10.98
N GLN A 28 0.07 12.83 10.94
CA GLN A 28 -0.55 11.52 11.16
C GLN A 28 -0.29 10.69 9.90
N SER A 29 0.76 9.89 9.93
CA SER A 29 0.77 8.69 9.12
C SER A 29 -0.42 7.85 9.59
N SER A 30 -1.48 7.85 8.80
CA SER A 30 -2.60 6.94 8.98
C SER A 30 -2.06 5.53 8.82
N ILE A 31 -1.87 4.83 9.94
CA ILE A 31 -1.73 3.37 9.92
C ILE A 31 -3.04 2.88 9.34
N ALA A 32 -3.04 2.46 8.09
CA ALA A 32 -4.18 1.79 7.49
C ALA A 32 -4.28 0.41 8.15
N LEU A 33 -4.98 0.34 9.28
CA LEU A 33 -5.42 -0.93 9.84
C LEU A 33 -6.32 -1.57 8.79
N ALA A 34 -5.98 -2.78 8.35
CA ALA A 34 -6.83 -3.55 7.46
C ALA A 34 -8.23 -3.63 8.09
N GLN A 35 -9.23 -3.12 7.38
CA GLN A 35 -10.60 -3.14 7.88
C GLN A 35 -11.07 -4.60 7.98
N PRO A 36 -11.74 -5.01 9.06
CA PRO A 36 -12.31 -6.34 9.14
C PRO A 36 -13.27 -6.57 7.97
N LYS A 37 -13.18 -7.73 7.34
CA LYS A 37 -14.07 -8.07 6.22
C LYS A 37 -15.53 -8.06 6.66
N ALA A 38 -16.40 -7.56 5.80
CA ALA A 38 -17.85 -7.64 6.01
C ALA A 38 -18.31 -9.07 6.24
N GLY A 39 -19.27 -9.27 7.15
CA GLY A 39 -19.75 -10.58 7.54
C GLY A 39 -18.88 -11.30 8.59
N SER A 40 -17.71 -10.79 8.92
CA SER A 40 -16.92 -11.35 10.03
C SER A 40 -17.64 -11.17 11.37
N SER A 41 -17.55 -12.18 12.22
CA SER A 41 -18.15 -12.15 13.55
C SER A 41 -17.11 -11.79 14.61
N ILE A 42 -17.41 -10.80 15.43
CA ILE A 42 -16.65 -10.45 16.62
C ILE A 42 -17.43 -10.99 17.82
N THR A 43 -16.87 -11.99 18.49
CA THR A 43 -17.52 -12.64 19.64
C THR A 43 -16.84 -12.22 20.92
N ASN A 44 -17.62 -11.78 21.89
CA ASN A 44 -17.17 -11.46 23.24
C ASN A 44 -17.88 -12.36 24.25
N ILE A 45 -17.09 -13.04 25.09
CA ILE A 45 -17.57 -13.89 26.20
C ILE A 45 -16.80 -13.47 27.44
N ALA A 46 -17.51 -13.11 28.49
CA ALA A 46 -16.91 -12.88 29.80
C ALA A 46 -16.85 -14.20 30.58
N SER A 47 -15.70 -14.48 31.18
CA SER A 47 -15.53 -15.60 32.09
C SER A 47 -15.36 -15.10 33.53
N GLY A 48 -15.91 -15.79 34.46
CA GLY A 48 -15.72 -15.56 35.90
C GLY A 48 -15.48 -16.89 36.60
N ASP A 49 -14.72 -16.87 37.66
CA ASP A 49 -14.47 -18.03 38.52
C ASP A 49 -14.86 -17.74 39.97
N PHE A 50 -15.27 -18.77 40.69
CA PHE A 50 -15.54 -18.72 42.13
C PHE A 50 -15.31 -20.11 42.73
N TYR A 51 -15.08 -20.15 44.04
CA TYR A 51 -14.99 -21.40 44.76
C TYR A 51 -16.35 -21.75 45.38
N ASP A 52 -16.79 -23.00 45.21
CA ASP A 52 -17.97 -23.50 45.86
C ASP A 52 -17.73 -23.72 47.40
N GLU A 53 -18.78 -24.09 48.11
CA GLU A 53 -18.69 -24.33 49.58
C GLU A 53 -17.73 -25.45 49.95
N GLN A 54 -17.41 -26.36 49.03
CA GLN A 54 -16.48 -27.46 49.18
C GLN A 54 -15.05 -27.06 48.77
N GLY A 55 -14.81 -25.81 48.35
CA GLY A 55 -13.52 -25.29 47.92
C GLY A 55 -13.12 -25.66 46.48
N ASN A 56 -14.06 -26.15 45.67
CA ASN A 56 -13.79 -26.44 44.26
C ASN A 56 -13.98 -25.19 43.43
N LEU A 57 -13.05 -24.95 42.51
CA LEU A 57 -13.14 -23.84 41.57
C LEU A 57 -14.23 -24.11 40.54
N GLN A 58 -15.18 -23.18 40.46
CA GLN A 58 -16.26 -23.15 39.49
C GLN A 58 -16.00 -22.02 38.48
N VAL A 59 -16.10 -22.32 37.18
CA VAL A 59 -15.99 -21.33 36.10
C VAL A 59 -17.35 -21.14 35.47
N ILE A 60 -17.78 -19.91 35.38
CA ILE A 60 -19.01 -19.51 34.68
C ILE A 60 -18.65 -18.60 33.52
N ASN A 61 -19.22 -18.89 32.37
CA ASN A 61 -19.11 -18.03 31.21
C ASN A 61 -20.43 -17.29 31.00
N SER A 62 -20.35 -16.04 30.59
CA SER A 62 -21.52 -15.32 30.08
C SER A 62 -22.04 -15.96 28.80
N ASN A 63 -23.21 -15.59 28.37
CA ASN A 63 -23.62 -15.77 26.98
C ASN A 63 -22.64 -15.02 26.04
N ALA A 64 -22.45 -15.57 24.87
CA ALA A 64 -21.68 -14.89 23.83
C ALA A 64 -22.45 -13.67 23.30
N VAL A 65 -21.78 -12.53 23.21
CA VAL A 65 -22.25 -11.37 22.45
C VAL A 65 -21.54 -11.39 21.12
N VAL A 66 -22.29 -11.48 20.03
CA VAL A 66 -21.76 -11.54 18.67
C VAL A 66 -22.14 -10.28 17.91
N LEU A 67 -21.13 -9.60 17.38
CA LEU A 67 -21.29 -8.48 16.46
C LEU A 67 -20.86 -8.95 15.06
N THR A 68 -21.66 -8.64 14.05
CA THR A 68 -21.30 -8.89 12.67
C THR A 68 -20.79 -7.59 12.03
N VAL A 69 -19.64 -7.65 11.41
CA VAL A 69 -19.05 -6.50 10.70
C VAL A 69 -19.93 -6.14 9.51
N GLN A 70 -20.40 -4.89 9.47
CA GLN A 70 -21.24 -4.39 8.39
C GLN A 70 -20.43 -4.20 7.10
N ALA A 71 -21.09 -4.35 5.95
CA ALA A 71 -20.51 -4.04 4.65
C ALA A 71 -20.35 -2.52 4.50
N ILE A 72 -19.17 -2.11 4.08
CA ILE A 72 -18.82 -0.74 3.70
C ILE A 72 -18.35 -0.78 2.26
N TYR A 73 -19.08 -0.12 1.36
CA TYR A 73 -18.68 0.08 -0.02
C TYR A 73 -17.99 1.42 -0.13
N ALA A 74 -16.82 1.44 -0.74
CA ALA A 74 -16.04 2.66 -0.96
C ALA A 74 -15.06 2.46 -2.10
N LEU A 75 -14.74 3.53 -2.80
CA LEU A 75 -13.74 3.50 -3.86
C LEU A 75 -12.86 4.75 -3.82
N ASN A 76 -11.65 4.61 -4.30
CA ASN A 76 -10.75 5.71 -4.61
C ASN A 76 -10.32 5.61 -6.07
N LEU A 77 -10.36 6.73 -6.79
CA LEU A 77 -9.83 6.85 -8.16
C LEU A 77 -8.77 7.96 -8.13
N GLN A 78 -7.54 7.63 -8.46
CA GLN A 78 -6.41 8.57 -8.55
C GLN A 78 -6.31 9.06 -9.99
N SER A 79 -5.74 10.13 -10.17
CA SER A 79 -5.70 11.53 -9.76
C SER A 79 -5.81 12.31 -11.07
N ASN A 80 -6.20 13.56 -11.05
CA ASN A 80 -6.26 14.38 -12.26
C ASN A 80 -4.90 14.39 -12.97
N GLN A 81 -4.92 14.24 -14.29
CA GLN A 81 -3.74 14.25 -15.14
C GLN A 81 -3.71 15.55 -15.99
N GLN A 82 -2.51 16.04 -16.24
CA GLN A 82 -2.29 17.15 -17.18
C GLN A 82 -1.26 16.73 -18.21
N ASN A 83 -1.68 16.65 -19.45
CA ASN A 83 -0.83 16.26 -20.57
C ASN A 83 -0.71 17.37 -21.61
N ILE A 84 0.40 17.35 -22.34
CA ILE A 84 0.58 18.12 -23.54
C ILE A 84 0.84 17.16 -24.70
N GLY A 85 0.46 17.56 -25.90
CA GLY A 85 0.68 16.77 -27.10
C GLY A 85 0.73 17.63 -28.35
N THR A 86 1.30 17.07 -29.41
CA THR A 86 1.25 17.65 -30.75
C THR A 86 0.02 17.15 -31.50
N ILE A 87 -0.39 17.86 -32.53
CA ILE A 87 -1.49 17.49 -33.44
C ILE A 87 -1.29 16.04 -33.93
N GLY A 88 -2.31 15.21 -33.83
CA GLY A 88 -2.31 13.81 -34.24
C GLY A 88 -1.63 12.84 -33.25
N SER A 89 -1.05 13.32 -32.15
CA SER A 89 -0.41 12.43 -31.16
C SER A 89 -1.44 11.66 -30.35
N LYS A 90 -1.09 10.39 -30.06
CA LYS A 90 -1.79 9.54 -29.10
C LYS A 90 -1.26 9.83 -27.69
N LEU A 91 -2.15 9.92 -26.72
CA LEU A 91 -1.85 10.20 -25.33
C LEU A 91 -2.39 9.11 -24.43
N ASN A 92 -1.64 8.78 -23.39
CA ASN A 92 -2.02 7.86 -22.33
C ASN A 92 -2.18 8.63 -21.02
N PHE A 93 -3.23 8.29 -20.25
CA PHE A 93 -3.54 8.87 -18.94
C PHE A 93 -3.72 7.71 -17.95
N PRO A 94 -2.65 7.37 -17.22
CA PRO A 94 -2.71 6.28 -16.25
C PRO A 94 -3.47 6.69 -14.98
N HIS A 95 -4.33 5.81 -14.50
CA HIS A 95 -5.11 5.97 -13.27
C HIS A 95 -5.06 4.69 -12.45
N VAL A 96 -5.34 4.82 -11.15
CA VAL A 96 -5.51 3.66 -10.25
C VAL A 96 -6.88 3.75 -9.59
N LEU A 97 -7.70 2.72 -9.80
CA LEU A 97 -8.95 2.51 -9.08
C LEU A 97 -8.74 1.50 -7.98
N THR A 98 -9.10 1.84 -6.75
CA THR A 98 -8.98 0.98 -5.58
C THR A 98 -10.33 0.78 -4.91
N ASN A 99 -10.70 -0.46 -4.60
CA ASN A 99 -11.78 -0.75 -3.68
C ASN A 99 -11.30 -0.48 -2.25
N THR A 100 -11.70 0.66 -1.67
CA THR A 100 -11.36 1.04 -0.29
C THR A 100 -12.41 0.60 0.73
N GLY A 101 -13.43 -0.16 0.30
CA GLY A 101 -14.40 -0.80 1.18
C GLY A 101 -13.87 -2.08 1.83
N ASN A 102 -14.71 -2.72 2.63
CA ASN A 102 -14.39 -3.98 3.33
C ASN A 102 -15.08 -5.22 2.74
N ILE A 103 -15.65 -5.07 1.56
CA ILE A 103 -16.34 -6.13 0.82
C ILE A 103 -16.02 -6.02 -0.68
N VAL A 104 -16.15 -7.13 -1.39
CA VAL A 104 -16.06 -7.15 -2.85
C VAL A 104 -17.11 -6.23 -3.48
N ASP A 105 -16.71 -5.51 -4.54
CA ASP A 105 -17.62 -4.68 -5.32
C ASP A 105 -17.33 -4.78 -6.82
N ASN A 106 -18.31 -4.41 -7.63
CA ASN A 106 -18.20 -4.31 -9.08
C ASN A 106 -18.30 -2.84 -9.48
N TYR A 107 -17.48 -2.43 -10.44
CA TYR A 107 -17.41 -1.04 -10.89
C TYR A 107 -17.71 -0.90 -12.37
N THR A 108 -18.44 0.15 -12.72
CA THR A 108 -18.57 0.61 -14.09
C THR A 108 -17.74 1.86 -14.30
N LEU A 109 -17.18 2.00 -15.50
CA LEU A 109 -16.40 3.17 -15.92
C LEU A 109 -17.12 3.92 -17.03
N SER A 110 -16.98 5.23 -17.01
CA SER A 110 -17.46 6.09 -18.09
C SER A 110 -16.48 7.23 -18.35
N LEU A 111 -16.39 7.63 -19.63
CA LEU A 111 -15.67 8.82 -20.10
C LEU A 111 -16.65 9.86 -20.57
N SER A 112 -16.38 11.11 -20.26
CA SER A 112 -17.15 12.25 -20.77
C SER A 112 -16.21 13.38 -21.16
N GLN A 113 -16.34 13.86 -22.39
CA GLN A 113 -15.66 15.06 -22.85
C GLN A 113 -16.43 16.30 -22.40
N LEU A 114 -15.74 17.34 -21.97
CA LEU A 114 -16.38 18.55 -21.46
C LEU A 114 -16.64 19.54 -22.62
N SER A 115 -17.76 20.24 -22.55
CA SER A 115 -18.22 21.10 -23.64
C SER A 115 -17.67 22.54 -23.62
N ASN A 116 -16.91 22.90 -22.57
CA ASN A 116 -16.41 24.27 -22.36
C ASN A 116 -14.93 24.42 -22.74
N ASP A 117 -14.43 23.57 -23.64
CA ASP A 117 -13.07 23.59 -24.14
C ASP A 117 -13.00 23.85 -25.67
N GLN A 118 -11.82 23.71 -26.26
CA GLN A 118 -11.61 24.10 -27.65
C GLN A 118 -11.62 22.92 -28.62
N PHE A 119 -11.51 21.68 -28.13
CA PHE A 119 -11.58 20.48 -28.95
C PHE A 119 -11.90 19.24 -28.11
N ASN A 120 -12.32 18.17 -28.76
CA ASN A 120 -12.49 16.85 -28.17
C ASN A 120 -11.37 15.91 -28.63
N LEU A 121 -10.95 15.00 -27.77
CA LEU A 121 -10.03 13.92 -28.14
C LEU A 121 -10.75 12.88 -29.00
N ASP A 122 -10.08 12.39 -30.04
CA ASP A 122 -10.54 11.27 -30.85
C ASP A 122 -10.21 9.91 -30.19
N ASN A 123 -11.01 8.90 -30.50
CA ASN A 123 -10.79 7.47 -30.16
C ASN A 123 -10.56 7.23 -28.67
N MET A 124 -11.31 7.91 -27.81
CA MET A 124 -11.18 7.71 -26.37
C MET A 124 -11.64 6.31 -25.92
N ALA A 125 -10.81 5.68 -25.12
CA ALA A 125 -11.05 4.36 -24.55
C ALA A 125 -10.37 4.20 -23.19
N VAL A 126 -10.83 3.25 -22.37
CA VAL A 126 -10.19 2.85 -21.10
C VAL A 126 -9.77 1.40 -21.20
N TYR A 127 -8.54 1.12 -20.84
CA TYR A 127 -7.94 -0.21 -20.85
C TYR A 127 -7.35 -0.57 -19.50
N ILE A 128 -7.16 -1.88 -19.26
CA ILE A 128 -6.37 -2.38 -18.12
C ILE A 128 -4.87 -2.29 -18.45
N ASP A 129 -4.09 -1.93 -17.44
CA ASP A 129 -2.64 -1.89 -17.42
C ASP A 129 -2.16 -2.83 -16.29
N ARG A 130 -2.03 -4.13 -16.56
CA ARG A 130 -1.73 -5.16 -15.56
C ARG A 130 -0.27 -5.13 -15.11
N ASP A 131 0.63 -4.81 -16.03
CA ASP A 131 2.06 -4.70 -15.75
C ASP A 131 2.46 -3.31 -15.23
N GLN A 132 1.49 -2.39 -15.18
CA GLN A 132 1.63 -1.03 -14.61
C GLN A 132 2.68 -0.20 -15.35
N ASN A 133 2.82 -0.41 -16.65
CA ASN A 133 3.78 0.32 -17.48
C ASN A 133 3.24 1.63 -18.07
N GLY A 134 1.95 1.95 -17.83
CA GLY A 134 1.27 3.14 -18.35
C GLY A 134 0.76 2.98 -19.78
N GLU A 135 0.74 1.78 -20.31
CA GLU A 135 0.24 1.44 -21.64
C GLU A 135 -0.86 0.36 -21.54
N PRO A 136 -1.78 0.29 -22.51
CA PRO A 136 -2.78 -0.78 -22.55
C PRO A 136 -2.16 -2.16 -22.79
N ASP A 137 -2.53 -3.17 -21.97
CA ASP A 137 -2.12 -4.56 -22.14
C ASP A 137 -2.97 -5.36 -23.13
N ASP A 138 -4.17 -4.88 -23.42
CA ASP A 138 -5.10 -5.52 -24.32
C ASP A 138 -5.97 -4.48 -25.06
N ASN A 139 -6.83 -4.97 -25.96
CA ASN A 139 -7.75 -4.13 -26.75
C ASN A 139 -9.18 -4.10 -26.17
N ASN A 140 -9.37 -4.57 -24.93
CA ASN A 140 -10.70 -4.60 -24.33
C ASN A 140 -11.02 -3.24 -23.70
N ASN A 141 -11.84 -2.45 -24.40
CA ASN A 141 -12.29 -1.15 -23.92
C ASN A 141 -13.33 -1.31 -22.79
N LEU A 142 -12.96 -0.89 -21.60
CA LEU A 142 -13.75 -1.05 -20.36
C LEU A 142 -14.99 -0.15 -20.27
N ILE A 143 -15.11 0.88 -21.12
CA ILE A 143 -16.31 1.74 -21.15
C ILE A 143 -17.43 1.21 -22.03
N ASN A 144 -17.23 0.08 -22.72
CA ASN A 144 -18.30 -0.56 -23.46
C ASN A 144 -19.33 -1.14 -22.50
N SER A 145 -20.50 -0.61 -22.53
CA SER A 145 -21.64 -0.51 -21.62
C SER A 145 -22.14 -1.75 -20.86
N SER A 146 -21.50 -2.87 -20.94
CA SER A 146 -21.86 -4.09 -20.20
C SER A 146 -20.72 -4.67 -19.35
N THR A 147 -19.57 -4.02 -19.34
CA THR A 147 -18.39 -4.55 -18.65
C THR A 147 -18.24 -3.88 -17.27
N SER A 148 -18.79 -4.54 -16.25
CA SER A 148 -18.35 -4.27 -14.89
C SER A 148 -17.10 -5.12 -14.60
N PHE A 149 -16.17 -4.57 -13.87
CA PHE A 149 -15.06 -5.35 -13.35
C PHE A 149 -15.07 -5.37 -11.83
N ARG A 150 -14.69 -6.51 -11.30
CA ARG A 150 -14.78 -6.86 -9.90
C ARG A 150 -13.46 -6.61 -9.21
N LEU A 151 -13.49 -5.96 -8.03
CA LEU A 151 -12.35 -5.82 -7.14
C LEU A 151 -12.71 -6.35 -5.75
N GLU A 152 -11.85 -7.17 -5.17
CA GLU A 152 -11.93 -7.56 -3.75
C GLU A 152 -11.70 -6.36 -2.83
N ALA A 153 -12.04 -6.51 -1.56
CA ALA A 153 -11.73 -5.49 -0.54
C ALA A 153 -10.22 -5.19 -0.51
N GLY A 154 -9.86 -3.92 -0.68
CA GLY A 154 -8.47 -3.48 -0.74
C GLY A 154 -7.75 -3.75 -2.06
N GLU A 155 -8.37 -4.41 -3.03
CA GLU A 155 -7.80 -4.62 -4.35
C GLU A 155 -7.83 -3.34 -5.20
N PHE A 156 -6.88 -3.24 -6.14
CA PHE A 156 -6.81 -2.14 -7.09
C PHE A 156 -6.68 -2.64 -8.52
N ALA A 157 -7.03 -1.78 -9.48
CA ALA A 157 -6.77 -1.97 -10.90
C ALA A 157 -6.05 -0.72 -11.43
N SER A 158 -4.94 -0.93 -12.14
CA SER A 158 -4.31 0.09 -12.95
C SER A 158 -5.03 0.19 -14.29
N LEU A 159 -5.38 1.41 -14.65
CA LEU A 159 -6.17 1.75 -15.82
C LEU A 159 -5.43 2.76 -16.69
N VAL A 160 -5.60 2.69 -17.99
CA VAL A 160 -5.08 3.71 -18.91
C VAL A 160 -6.23 4.22 -19.76
N VAL A 161 -6.49 5.53 -19.66
CA VAL A 161 -7.31 6.24 -20.64
C VAL A 161 -6.43 6.59 -21.82
N VAL A 162 -6.89 6.27 -23.01
CA VAL A 162 -6.22 6.58 -24.28
C VAL A 162 -7.07 7.54 -25.07
N GLY A 163 -6.45 8.52 -25.72
CA GLY A 163 -7.08 9.43 -26.64
C GLY A 163 -6.09 9.99 -27.66
N SER A 164 -6.55 10.54 -28.75
CA SER A 164 -5.71 11.18 -29.76
C SER A 164 -6.12 12.64 -29.99
N ILE A 165 -5.12 13.51 -30.15
CA ILE A 165 -5.37 14.92 -30.52
C ILE A 165 -5.80 14.95 -32.00
N PRO A 166 -6.99 15.52 -32.31
CA PRO A 166 -7.48 15.54 -33.69
C PRO A 166 -6.63 16.48 -34.57
N THR A 167 -6.66 16.24 -35.88
CA THR A 167 -5.87 17.00 -36.85
C THR A 167 -6.34 18.45 -37.05
N ASN A 168 -7.55 18.78 -36.62
CA ASN A 168 -8.09 20.14 -36.66
C ASN A 168 -7.83 20.96 -35.39
N ALA A 169 -7.19 20.38 -34.38
CA ALA A 169 -6.76 21.13 -33.20
C ALA A 169 -5.63 22.10 -33.53
N VAL A 170 -5.52 23.19 -32.77
CA VAL A 170 -4.54 24.25 -32.98
C VAL A 170 -3.66 24.39 -31.74
N ALA A 171 -2.37 24.69 -31.91
CA ALA A 171 -1.46 24.95 -30.81
C ALA A 171 -2.03 26.04 -29.88
N GLY A 172 -2.01 25.77 -28.58
CA GLY A 172 -2.63 26.58 -27.54
C GLY A 172 -4.02 26.09 -27.12
N ASN A 173 -4.72 25.30 -27.94
CA ASN A 173 -6.02 24.74 -27.57
C ASN A 173 -5.90 23.79 -26.37
N VAL A 174 -6.98 23.75 -25.59
CA VAL A 174 -7.11 22.88 -24.40
C VAL A 174 -8.36 22.02 -24.54
N ALA A 175 -8.24 20.75 -24.21
CA ALA A 175 -9.35 19.80 -24.04
C ALA A 175 -9.40 19.32 -22.61
N ASN A 176 -10.61 19.05 -22.10
CA ASN A 176 -10.85 18.49 -20.80
C ASN A 176 -11.81 17.31 -20.90
N PHE A 177 -11.56 16.27 -20.15
CA PHE A 177 -12.46 15.12 -20.05
C PHE A 177 -12.46 14.55 -18.63
N THR A 178 -13.46 13.73 -18.34
CA THR A 178 -13.59 13.06 -17.06
C THR A 178 -13.58 11.54 -17.22
N LEU A 179 -12.88 10.87 -16.32
CA LEU A 179 -13.08 9.45 -16.06
C LEU A 179 -13.87 9.31 -14.75
N THR A 180 -14.98 8.59 -14.81
CA THR A 180 -15.85 8.34 -13.66
C THR A 180 -15.95 6.86 -13.40
N ALA A 181 -15.78 6.46 -12.13
CA ALA A 181 -16.02 5.11 -11.63
C ALA A 181 -17.22 5.13 -10.69
N VAL A 182 -18.11 4.14 -10.82
CA VAL A 182 -19.35 3.99 -10.03
C VAL A 182 -19.44 2.58 -9.50
N SER A 183 -19.73 2.43 -8.19
CA SER A 183 -20.09 1.16 -7.59
C SER A 183 -21.41 0.65 -8.15
N GLN A 184 -21.49 -0.63 -8.53
CA GLN A 184 -22.75 -1.24 -8.94
C GLN A 184 -23.64 -1.62 -7.77
N HIS A 185 -23.06 -1.73 -6.58
CA HIS A 185 -23.83 -2.07 -5.38
C HIS A 185 -24.53 -0.84 -4.79
N ASP A 186 -23.85 0.30 -4.82
CA ASP A 186 -24.40 1.58 -4.37
C ASP A 186 -23.99 2.70 -5.33
N ASN A 187 -24.91 3.11 -6.19
CA ASN A 187 -24.69 4.14 -7.19
C ASN A 187 -24.39 5.55 -6.61
N ALA A 188 -24.57 5.75 -5.30
CA ALA A 188 -24.14 6.96 -4.62
C ALA A 188 -22.61 7.00 -4.39
N ILE A 189 -21.96 5.84 -4.47
CA ILE A 189 -20.51 5.71 -4.36
C ILE A 189 -19.89 5.90 -5.74
N ILE A 190 -19.46 7.11 -5.99
CA ILE A 190 -18.93 7.59 -7.26
C ILE A 190 -17.66 8.39 -7.05
N LYS A 191 -16.70 8.24 -7.94
CA LYS A 191 -15.49 9.09 -8.04
C LYS A 191 -15.26 9.50 -9.47
N THR A 192 -14.89 10.76 -9.65
CA THR A 192 -14.56 11.35 -10.94
C THR A 192 -13.21 12.05 -10.85
N VAL A 193 -12.38 11.86 -11.85
CA VAL A 193 -11.14 12.61 -12.09
C VAL A 193 -11.29 13.45 -13.35
N ASN A 194 -10.63 14.60 -13.38
CA ASN A 194 -10.64 15.52 -14.50
C ASN A 194 -9.24 15.57 -15.12
N ASP A 195 -9.15 15.26 -16.40
CA ASP A 195 -7.90 15.29 -17.14
C ASP A 195 -7.90 16.41 -18.17
N THR A 196 -6.73 16.99 -18.37
CA THR A 196 -6.55 18.14 -19.26
C THR A 196 -5.47 17.85 -20.28
N VAL A 197 -5.71 18.23 -21.51
CA VAL A 197 -4.75 18.19 -22.63
C VAL A 197 -4.57 19.59 -23.19
N LYS A 198 -3.31 20.00 -23.37
CA LYS A 198 -2.97 21.21 -24.10
C LYS A 198 -2.21 20.87 -25.39
N VAL A 199 -2.65 21.39 -26.50
CA VAL A 199 -1.95 21.26 -27.80
C VAL A 199 -0.74 22.19 -27.83
N VAL A 200 0.42 21.67 -28.22
CA VAL A 200 1.66 22.43 -28.34
C VAL A 200 2.34 22.14 -29.68
N ASP A 201 3.14 23.11 -30.13
CA ASP A 201 4.07 22.98 -31.25
C ASP A 201 5.51 23.17 -30.72
N ASP A 202 5.91 22.28 -29.82
CA ASP A 202 7.18 22.33 -29.09
C ASP A 202 7.57 20.89 -28.69
N ALA A 203 8.51 20.76 -27.79
CA ALA A 203 8.89 19.48 -27.22
C ALA A 203 7.74 18.87 -26.40
N VAL A 204 7.57 17.55 -26.49
CA VAL A 204 6.59 16.78 -25.71
C VAL A 204 7.27 15.51 -25.20
N VAL A 205 7.75 15.53 -23.96
CA VAL A 205 8.32 14.34 -23.31
C VAL A 205 7.22 13.62 -22.52
N GLN A 206 7.02 12.36 -22.85
CA GLN A 206 6.19 11.42 -22.08
C GLN A 206 7.10 10.48 -21.34
N VAL A 207 6.75 10.13 -20.10
CA VAL A 207 7.52 9.20 -19.26
C VAL A 207 6.60 8.17 -18.67
N THR A 208 6.95 6.91 -18.86
CA THR A 208 6.32 5.77 -18.19
C THR A 208 7.29 5.12 -17.21
N LYS A 209 6.76 4.57 -16.14
CA LYS A 209 7.50 3.86 -15.09
C LYS A 209 7.10 2.39 -15.10
N ALA A 210 8.08 1.50 -15.09
CA ALA A 210 7.88 0.06 -14.93
C ALA A 210 8.71 -0.47 -13.75
N GLN A 211 8.31 -1.62 -13.22
CA GLN A 211 9.04 -2.35 -12.20
C GLN A 211 9.34 -3.77 -12.67
N SER A 212 10.51 -4.31 -12.31
CA SER A 212 10.95 -5.64 -12.76
C SER A 212 10.07 -6.77 -12.22
N ILE A 213 9.50 -6.59 -11.05
CA ILE A 213 8.54 -7.51 -10.44
C ILE A 213 7.54 -6.69 -9.61
N SER A 214 6.29 -7.17 -9.51
CA SER A 214 5.20 -6.48 -8.79
C SER A 214 4.83 -7.13 -7.46
N PHE A 215 5.53 -8.20 -7.06
CA PHE A 215 5.20 -8.99 -5.90
C PHE A 215 6.45 -9.69 -5.35
N GLY A 216 6.56 -9.81 -4.03
CA GLY A 216 7.65 -10.49 -3.34
C GLY A 216 7.64 -10.20 -1.84
N LYS A 217 8.65 -10.67 -1.13
CA LYS A 217 8.80 -10.45 0.31
C LYS A 217 9.74 -9.27 0.62
N THR A 218 9.85 -8.90 1.88
CA THR A 218 10.87 -7.97 2.36
C THR A 218 12.28 -8.46 1.98
N GLY A 219 13.19 -7.54 1.68
CA GLY A 219 14.51 -7.84 1.12
C GLY A 219 14.53 -8.08 -0.38
N THR A 220 13.38 -8.11 -1.06
CA THR A 220 13.32 -8.23 -2.53
C THR A 220 13.93 -6.99 -3.18
N GLU A 221 14.76 -7.23 -4.20
CA GLU A 221 15.32 -6.18 -5.04
C GLU A 221 14.41 -5.93 -6.24
N ILE A 222 14.03 -4.68 -6.46
CA ILE A 222 13.18 -4.22 -7.57
C ILE A 222 14.01 -3.29 -8.44
N THR A 223 13.97 -3.48 -9.76
CA THR A 223 14.49 -2.50 -10.72
C THR A 223 13.35 -1.62 -11.20
N TYR A 224 13.43 -0.31 -10.95
CA TYR A 224 12.58 0.67 -11.60
C TYR A 224 13.20 1.10 -12.91
N THR A 225 12.39 1.12 -13.96
CA THR A 225 12.79 1.57 -15.31
C THR A 225 11.84 2.67 -15.74
N PHE A 226 12.41 3.82 -16.08
CA PHE A 226 11.69 4.96 -16.65
C PHE A 226 11.98 5.02 -18.13
N THR A 227 10.94 4.86 -18.94
CA THR A 227 11.04 5.04 -20.40
C THR A 227 10.57 6.43 -20.73
N TYR A 228 11.42 7.25 -21.32
CA TYR A 228 11.05 8.57 -21.82
C TYR A 228 11.07 8.58 -23.36
N ILE A 229 10.13 9.32 -23.94
CA ILE A 229 10.03 9.56 -25.37
C ILE A 229 9.64 11.02 -25.62
N ASN A 230 10.37 11.72 -26.49
CA ASN A 230 9.98 13.03 -26.96
C ASN A 230 9.19 12.88 -28.27
N THR A 231 7.87 13.01 -28.19
CA THR A 231 6.98 12.95 -29.37
C THR A 231 6.74 14.33 -29.99
N GLY A 232 7.37 15.38 -29.46
CA GLY A 232 7.25 16.75 -29.91
C GLY A 232 8.12 17.08 -31.13
N THR A 233 8.06 18.33 -31.54
CA THR A 233 8.72 18.91 -32.72
C THR A 233 10.09 19.50 -32.40
N ALA A 234 10.35 19.80 -31.12
CA ALA A 234 11.57 20.41 -30.62
C ALA A 234 12.30 19.56 -29.58
N ALA A 235 13.52 19.89 -29.25
CA ALA A 235 14.27 19.26 -28.15
C ALA A 235 13.81 19.81 -26.79
N ALA A 236 13.88 18.99 -25.74
CA ALA A 236 13.58 19.35 -24.35
C ALA A 236 14.74 19.09 -23.40
N ARG A 237 14.95 19.97 -22.42
CA ARG A 237 15.61 19.60 -21.18
C ARG A 237 14.62 18.84 -20.30
N PHE A 238 15.03 17.75 -19.74
CA PHE A 238 14.15 16.83 -19.00
C PHE A 238 14.72 16.56 -17.60
N VAL A 239 13.86 16.63 -16.60
CA VAL A 239 14.20 16.36 -15.20
C VAL A 239 13.19 15.36 -14.64
N LEU A 240 13.69 14.25 -14.09
CA LEU A 240 12.92 13.25 -13.36
C LEU A 240 13.31 13.27 -11.89
N LEU A 241 12.34 13.25 -11.00
CA LEU A 241 12.51 13.16 -9.55
C LEU A 241 11.63 12.04 -8.99
N ASP A 242 12.27 10.97 -8.53
CA ASP A 242 11.60 9.88 -7.82
C ASP A 242 11.90 9.95 -6.31
N THR A 243 10.90 10.26 -5.52
CA THR A 243 11.01 10.25 -4.05
C THR A 243 10.50 8.91 -3.54
N LEU A 244 11.42 8.09 -3.08
CA LEU A 244 11.13 6.74 -2.59
C LEU A 244 10.32 6.80 -1.30
N ALA A 245 9.33 5.91 -1.19
CA ALA A 245 8.65 5.67 0.08
C ALA A 245 9.63 5.14 1.13
N THR A 246 9.31 5.34 2.41
CA THR A 246 10.12 4.81 3.54
C THR A 246 10.24 3.29 3.55
N ASP A 247 9.37 2.62 2.82
CA ASP A 247 9.35 1.16 2.62
C ASP A 247 10.45 0.65 1.67
N LEU A 248 11.14 1.57 1.00
CA LEU A 248 12.15 1.27 -0.01
C LEU A 248 13.49 1.90 0.34
N SER A 249 14.57 1.16 0.10
CA SER A 249 15.93 1.65 0.20
C SER A 249 16.61 1.63 -1.18
N TYR A 250 17.19 2.76 -1.57
CA TYR A 250 17.98 2.83 -2.82
C TYR A 250 19.20 1.93 -2.75
N LYS A 251 19.52 1.24 -3.84
CA LYS A 251 20.76 0.46 -3.99
C LYS A 251 21.84 1.29 -4.67
N SER A 252 22.85 1.68 -3.93
CA SER A 252 23.93 2.53 -4.43
C SER A 252 24.65 1.93 -5.64
N GLY A 253 25.02 2.77 -6.62
CA GLY A 253 25.72 2.40 -7.83
C GLY A 253 24.91 1.53 -8.81
N SER A 254 23.58 1.49 -8.66
CA SER A 254 22.71 0.65 -9.47
C SER A 254 22.10 1.35 -10.68
N ALA A 255 22.29 2.67 -10.79
CA ALA A 255 21.68 3.46 -11.85
C ALA A 255 22.35 3.25 -13.19
N SER A 256 21.54 3.24 -14.26
CA SER A 256 22.04 3.14 -15.64
C SER A 256 21.17 3.96 -16.59
N TRP A 257 21.78 4.40 -17.69
CA TRP A 257 21.12 5.12 -18.77
C TRP A 257 21.34 4.40 -20.10
N SER A 258 20.27 4.19 -20.87
CA SER A 258 20.32 3.42 -22.12
C SER A 258 21.24 3.99 -23.20
N ASN A 259 21.46 5.31 -23.18
CA ASN A 259 22.28 6.02 -24.16
C ASN A 259 23.71 6.31 -23.65
N GLY A 260 24.02 5.84 -22.44
CA GLY A 260 25.32 5.96 -21.80
C GLY A 260 26.08 4.65 -21.74
N LEU A 261 27.27 4.69 -21.16
CA LEU A 261 28.11 3.51 -20.91
C LEU A 261 28.38 3.37 -19.40
N GLY A 262 28.08 2.18 -18.86
CA GLY A 262 28.32 1.87 -17.46
C GLY A 262 27.25 2.40 -16.51
N ALA A 263 27.53 2.30 -15.21
CA ALA A 263 26.70 2.85 -14.15
C ALA A 263 26.87 4.37 -14.04
N LEU A 264 25.78 5.07 -13.68
CA LEU A 264 25.81 6.48 -13.31
C LEU A 264 26.39 6.62 -11.89
N THR A 265 27.05 7.74 -11.61
CA THR A 265 27.48 8.07 -10.25
C THR A 265 26.31 8.56 -9.41
N ASP A 266 26.32 8.29 -8.10
CA ASP A 266 25.25 8.76 -7.19
C ASP A 266 25.52 10.19 -6.67
N ALA A 267 26.64 10.80 -7.09
CA ALA A 267 27.07 12.12 -6.68
C ALA A 267 26.33 13.23 -7.46
N ASP A 268 26.20 14.42 -6.84
CA ASP A 268 25.65 15.60 -7.52
C ASP A 268 26.71 16.30 -8.37
N ASP A 269 27.18 15.60 -9.39
CA ASP A 269 28.15 16.09 -10.34
C ASP A 269 27.73 15.74 -11.77
N ASP A 270 28.44 16.33 -12.74
CA ASP A 270 28.25 15.99 -14.15
C ASP A 270 28.87 14.62 -14.42
N GLU A 271 28.09 13.74 -15.02
CA GLU A 271 28.59 12.44 -15.51
C GLU A 271 29.71 12.63 -16.55
N THR A 272 30.63 11.70 -16.63
CA THR A 272 31.80 11.78 -17.49
C THR A 272 31.72 10.85 -18.73
N GLY A 273 32.54 11.11 -19.75
CA GLY A 273 32.64 10.27 -20.95
C GLY A 273 31.32 10.24 -21.74
N ALA A 274 30.82 9.06 -22.03
CA ALA A 274 29.56 8.88 -22.78
C ALA A 274 28.31 9.38 -22.04
N ASN A 275 28.40 9.68 -20.75
CA ASN A 275 27.32 10.14 -19.92
C ASN A 275 27.29 11.67 -19.71
N LEU A 276 28.15 12.44 -20.40
CA LEU A 276 28.28 13.90 -20.23
C LEU A 276 26.97 14.72 -20.35
N ALA A 277 25.94 14.17 -20.98
CA ALA A 277 24.64 14.84 -21.13
C ALA A 277 23.69 14.61 -19.94
N VAL A 278 24.13 13.85 -18.94
CA VAL A 278 23.34 13.40 -17.80
C VAL A 278 23.87 14.03 -16.52
N LYS A 279 22.96 14.42 -15.65
CA LYS A 279 23.21 14.62 -14.22
C LYS A 279 22.39 13.61 -13.45
N TYR A 280 23.03 12.90 -12.54
CA TYR A 280 22.36 11.91 -11.69
C TYR A 280 22.75 12.13 -10.24
N GLN A 281 21.78 12.10 -9.36
CA GLN A 281 21.98 12.39 -7.95
C GLN A 281 21.04 11.53 -7.10
N VAL A 282 21.57 11.02 -5.99
CA VAL A 282 20.77 10.38 -4.94
C VAL A 282 20.96 11.13 -3.63
N ASN A 283 19.89 11.65 -3.06
CA ASN A 283 19.92 12.40 -1.81
C ASN A 283 18.67 12.11 -0.97
N ASN A 284 18.88 11.68 0.29
CA ASN A 284 17.80 11.47 1.28
C ASN A 284 16.58 10.68 0.75
N GLY A 285 16.82 9.56 0.05
CA GLY A 285 15.75 8.73 -0.50
C GLY A 285 15.09 9.29 -1.76
N SER A 286 15.62 10.37 -2.33
CA SER A 286 15.20 10.91 -3.61
C SER A 286 16.25 10.64 -4.68
N VAL A 287 15.79 10.18 -5.84
CA VAL A 287 16.61 9.97 -7.05
C VAL A 287 16.25 11.05 -8.06
N LYS A 288 17.24 11.84 -8.46
CA LYS A 288 17.10 12.85 -9.51
C LYS A 288 17.91 12.45 -10.74
N PHE A 289 17.29 12.52 -11.89
CA PHE A 289 17.89 12.31 -13.19
C PHE A 289 17.56 13.49 -14.09
N GLU A 290 18.58 14.10 -14.70
CA GLU A 290 18.43 15.26 -15.59
C GLU A 290 19.19 15.01 -16.90
N LEU A 291 18.48 15.24 -18.02
CA LEU A 291 19.04 15.27 -19.35
C LEU A 291 19.03 16.70 -19.86
N ALA A 292 20.19 17.20 -20.29
CA ALA A 292 20.31 18.54 -20.84
C ALA A 292 19.51 18.72 -22.12
N SER A 293 19.38 17.65 -22.93
CA SER A 293 18.61 17.68 -24.17
C SER A 293 18.11 16.29 -24.56
N VAL A 294 16.80 16.19 -24.79
CA VAL A 294 16.14 15.03 -25.42
C VAL A 294 15.64 15.51 -26.79
N SER A 295 16.30 15.08 -27.87
CA SER A 295 15.95 15.49 -29.23
C SER A 295 14.51 15.09 -29.60
N ALA A 296 13.89 15.83 -30.54
CA ALA A 296 12.62 15.43 -31.13
C ALA A 296 12.68 13.97 -31.64
N LEU A 297 11.59 13.21 -31.41
CA LEU A 297 11.41 11.82 -31.81
C LEU A 297 12.43 10.83 -31.22
N SER A 298 13.23 11.26 -30.23
CA SER A 298 14.16 10.38 -29.52
C SER A 298 13.49 9.74 -28.29
N LYS A 299 14.05 8.56 -27.92
CA LYS A 299 13.63 7.82 -26.73
C LYS A 299 14.83 7.24 -25.99
N GLY A 300 14.64 6.93 -24.74
CA GLY A 300 15.63 6.23 -23.92
C GLY A 300 15.03 5.76 -22.60
N THR A 301 15.87 5.10 -21.81
CA THR A 301 15.49 4.64 -20.49
C THR A 301 16.55 5.04 -19.46
N VAL A 302 16.09 5.33 -18.24
CA VAL A 302 16.94 5.35 -17.06
C VAL A 302 16.39 4.34 -16.07
N SER A 303 17.26 3.62 -15.39
CA SER A 303 16.85 2.63 -14.38
C SER A 303 17.74 2.68 -13.16
N PHE A 304 17.20 2.27 -12.02
CA PHE A 304 17.93 2.04 -10.78
C PHE A 304 17.24 0.95 -9.96
N LYS A 305 17.94 0.46 -8.92
CA LYS A 305 17.42 -0.59 -8.06
C LYS A 305 17.10 -0.08 -6.68
N VAL A 306 16.07 -0.68 -6.08
CA VAL A 306 15.68 -0.49 -4.69
C VAL A 306 15.50 -1.84 -4.01
N THR A 307 15.62 -1.85 -2.67
CA THR A 307 15.33 -3.03 -1.84
C THR A 307 14.12 -2.73 -0.95
N VAL A 308 13.21 -3.68 -0.85
CA VAL A 308 12.04 -3.60 0.04
C VAL A 308 12.47 -3.74 1.49
N ASN A 309 12.16 -2.74 2.32
CA ASN A 309 12.56 -2.69 3.73
C ASN A 309 11.83 -3.74 4.59
N PRO A 310 12.40 -4.14 5.76
CA PRO A 310 11.82 -5.18 6.62
C PRO A 310 10.41 -4.88 7.12
N ASN A 311 10.08 -3.62 7.35
CA ASN A 311 8.78 -3.17 7.87
C ASN A 311 7.88 -2.55 6.78
N ALA A 312 8.10 -2.92 5.52
CA ALA A 312 7.33 -2.39 4.42
C ALA A 312 5.84 -2.76 4.54
N LEU A 313 4.98 -1.82 4.17
CA LEU A 313 3.53 -2.03 4.11
C LEU A 313 3.19 -3.10 3.07
N GLU A 314 2.00 -3.69 3.19
CA GLU A 314 1.51 -4.71 2.25
C GLU A 314 1.55 -4.26 0.78
N LYS A 315 1.31 -2.97 0.54
CA LYS A 315 1.35 -2.34 -0.78
C LYS A 315 2.28 -1.13 -0.74
N VAL A 316 3.26 -1.13 -1.60
CA VAL A 316 4.24 -0.05 -1.72
C VAL A 316 4.08 0.63 -3.07
N PRO A 317 3.30 1.71 -3.15
CA PRO A 317 3.17 2.50 -4.38
C PRO A 317 4.43 3.35 -4.60
N ASN A 318 4.80 3.52 -5.87
CA ASN A 318 5.85 4.45 -6.26
C ASN A 318 5.49 5.18 -7.55
N THR A 319 5.59 6.50 -7.50
CA THR A 319 5.29 7.44 -8.60
C THR A 319 6.39 8.49 -8.64
N ALA A 320 6.89 8.82 -9.82
CA ALA A 320 7.88 9.88 -9.97
C ALA A 320 7.27 11.14 -10.58
N ASN A 321 7.82 12.30 -10.21
CA ASN A 321 7.55 13.57 -10.87
C ASN A 321 8.51 13.77 -12.04
N TYR A 322 8.06 14.44 -13.09
CA TYR A 322 8.98 14.89 -14.12
C TYR A 322 8.60 16.25 -14.69
N GLU A 323 9.61 16.97 -15.11
CA GLU A 323 9.52 18.28 -15.69
C GLU A 323 10.22 18.30 -17.05
N GLN A 324 9.64 19.02 -17.99
CA GLN A 324 10.31 19.33 -19.26
C GLN A 324 10.36 20.83 -19.50
N TYR A 325 11.45 21.24 -20.08
CA TYR A 325 11.73 22.64 -20.35
C TYR A 325 12.14 22.82 -21.81
N ASN A 326 11.79 23.94 -22.38
CA ASN A 326 12.35 24.37 -23.68
C ASN A 326 13.87 24.59 -23.53
N VAL A 327 14.67 23.96 -24.40
CA VAL A 327 16.15 24.02 -24.33
C VAL A 327 16.68 25.44 -24.56
N SER A 328 16.01 26.23 -25.44
CA SER A 328 16.52 27.52 -25.88
C SER A 328 16.38 28.62 -24.81
N ASN A 329 15.27 28.61 -24.04
CA ASN A 329 14.95 29.68 -23.11
C ASN A 329 14.68 29.18 -21.68
N ASN A 330 14.82 27.88 -21.44
CA ASN A 330 14.58 27.22 -20.15
C ASN A 330 13.17 27.46 -19.57
N THR A 331 12.17 27.71 -20.42
CA THR A 331 10.77 27.84 -19.99
C THR A 331 10.20 26.47 -19.66
N LEU A 332 9.54 26.35 -18.51
CA LEU A 332 8.82 25.14 -18.11
C LEU A 332 7.65 24.89 -19.07
N LEU A 333 7.67 23.75 -19.76
CA LEU A 333 6.61 23.32 -20.69
C LEU A 333 5.61 22.40 -20.01
N LYS A 334 6.10 21.51 -19.12
CA LYS A 334 5.27 20.54 -18.44
C LYS A 334 5.86 20.15 -17.08
N ASN A 335 4.97 20.01 -16.09
CA ASN A 335 5.29 19.39 -14.79
C ASN A 335 4.15 18.41 -14.48
N THR A 336 4.47 17.13 -14.31
CA THR A 336 3.48 16.07 -14.10
C THR A 336 4.13 14.85 -13.48
N THR A 337 3.33 13.79 -13.28
CA THR A 337 3.79 12.51 -12.72
C THR A 337 3.80 11.42 -13.77
N THR A 338 4.58 10.37 -13.51
CA THR A 338 4.48 9.09 -14.22
C THR A 338 3.21 8.34 -13.79
N ASN A 339 2.92 7.21 -14.44
CA ASN A 339 2.07 6.19 -13.87
C ASN A 339 2.61 5.72 -12.51
N THR A 340 1.72 5.21 -11.65
CA THR A 340 2.08 4.59 -10.37
C THR A 340 2.30 3.10 -10.58
N VAL A 341 3.43 2.59 -10.11
CA VAL A 341 3.66 1.15 -9.95
C VAL A 341 3.45 0.76 -8.49
N ILE A 342 2.87 -0.41 -8.24
CA ILE A 342 2.57 -0.88 -6.88
C ILE A 342 3.23 -2.25 -6.67
N PHE A 343 4.15 -2.32 -5.71
CA PHE A 343 4.73 -3.58 -5.28
C PHE A 343 3.92 -4.17 -4.13
N ASN A 344 3.50 -5.44 -4.26
CA ASN A 344 2.75 -6.15 -3.24
C ASN A 344 3.72 -6.96 -2.38
N VAL A 345 3.81 -6.61 -1.09
CA VAL A 345 4.69 -7.29 -0.14
C VAL A 345 4.00 -8.55 0.37
N GLN A 346 4.61 -9.69 0.11
CA GLN A 346 4.15 -10.97 0.65
C GLN A 346 4.36 -10.98 2.16
N GLN A 347 3.28 -11.01 2.90
CA GLN A 347 3.32 -11.11 4.35
C GLN A 347 3.76 -12.49 4.79
N THR A 348 4.67 -12.55 5.74
CA THR A 348 5.05 -13.81 6.40
C THR A 348 4.17 -14.02 7.63
N LEU A 349 3.66 -15.23 7.79
CA LEU A 349 2.98 -15.66 9.02
C LEU A 349 4.02 -16.32 9.94
N GLY A 350 3.85 -16.13 11.24
CA GLY A 350 4.74 -16.74 12.21
C GLY A 350 4.14 -16.68 13.61
N VAL A 351 4.31 -17.75 14.36
CA VAL A 351 3.86 -17.83 15.76
C VAL A 351 4.94 -18.48 16.61
N VAL A 352 5.17 -17.92 17.78
CA VAL A 352 5.98 -18.53 18.83
C VAL A 352 5.14 -18.59 20.10
N LEU A 353 5.14 -19.74 20.76
CA LEU A 353 4.55 -19.96 22.07
C LEU A 353 5.68 -20.25 23.06
N ASN A 354 5.87 -19.37 24.02
CA ASN A 354 6.90 -19.54 25.05
C ASN A 354 6.43 -19.01 26.43
N TYR A 355 7.28 -19.09 27.45
CA TYR A 355 7.00 -18.56 28.78
C TYR A 355 7.58 -17.14 29.02
N SER A 356 8.20 -16.55 28.02
CA SER A 356 8.79 -15.20 28.15
C SER A 356 7.77 -14.11 27.85
N SER A 357 7.60 -13.20 28.78
CA SER A 357 6.82 -11.96 28.55
C SER A 357 7.65 -10.85 27.87
N ALA A 358 8.96 -11.07 27.67
CA ALA A 358 9.89 -10.04 27.21
C ALA A 358 10.27 -10.17 25.73
N ASN A 359 10.27 -11.38 25.17
CA ASN A 359 10.69 -11.62 23.80
C ASN A 359 10.10 -12.91 23.22
N ALA A 360 10.08 -12.95 21.89
CA ALA A 360 9.59 -14.08 21.08
C ALA A 360 10.69 -15.07 20.70
N ASN A 361 11.76 -15.21 21.50
CA ASN A 361 12.84 -16.12 21.16
C ASN A 361 12.34 -17.56 21.15
N ASP A 362 12.60 -18.22 20.04
CA ASP A 362 12.47 -19.65 19.84
C ASP A 362 13.89 -20.24 19.76
N ASP A 363 14.14 -21.40 20.38
CA ASP A 363 15.42 -22.08 20.31
C ASP A 363 15.62 -22.86 19.01
N GLY A 364 14.64 -22.80 18.09
CA GLY A 364 14.68 -23.44 16.79
C GLY A 364 14.39 -24.96 16.82
N GLU A 365 14.03 -25.51 17.95
CA GLU A 365 13.68 -26.91 18.07
C GLU A 365 12.18 -27.16 17.80
N PRO A 366 11.83 -28.06 16.88
CA PRO A 366 10.43 -28.28 16.47
C PRO A 366 9.51 -28.82 17.56
N ASN A 367 10.05 -29.23 18.70
CA ASN A 367 9.35 -29.89 19.81
C ASN A 367 9.17 -28.98 21.04
N GLY A 368 9.41 -27.68 20.91
CA GLY A 368 9.30 -26.75 22.02
C GLY A 368 10.40 -26.93 23.05
N GLY A 369 11.61 -26.56 22.69
CA GLY A 369 12.79 -26.68 23.53
C GLY A 369 12.68 -26.00 24.91
N LEU A 370 13.77 -25.76 25.55
CA LEU A 370 13.84 -25.28 26.96
C LEU A 370 13.11 -23.92 27.16
N ASN A 371 12.95 -23.13 26.12
CA ASN A 371 12.21 -21.87 26.18
C ASN A 371 10.70 -22.02 26.46
N ASN A 372 10.15 -23.24 26.24
CA ASN A 372 8.74 -23.55 26.45
C ASN A 372 8.52 -24.40 27.71
N LEU A 373 9.59 -24.74 28.42
CA LEU A 373 9.52 -25.58 29.61
C LEU A 373 9.50 -24.75 30.90
N GLN A 374 8.35 -24.75 31.58
CA GLN A 374 8.26 -24.26 32.95
C GLN A 374 8.22 -25.44 33.93
N ILE A 375 9.13 -25.43 34.90
CA ILE A 375 9.17 -26.42 35.98
C ILE A 375 8.83 -25.72 37.30
N GLN A 376 7.72 -26.10 37.93
CA GLN A 376 7.40 -25.67 39.28
C GLN A 376 7.55 -26.84 40.25
N ASN A 377 8.54 -26.73 41.13
CA ASN A 377 8.76 -27.71 42.21
C ASN A 377 7.96 -27.30 43.45
N ASN A 378 6.77 -27.84 43.60
CA ASN A 378 5.96 -27.63 44.79
C ASN A 378 5.86 -28.94 45.61
N THR A 379 6.32 -28.92 46.85
CA THR A 379 6.11 -30.02 47.82
C THR A 379 4.72 -29.89 48.42
N PHE A 380 3.83 -30.82 48.10
CA PHE A 380 2.46 -30.83 48.57
C PHE A 380 2.33 -31.68 49.84
N GLY A 381 2.05 -31.05 50.97
CA GLY A 381 1.60 -31.75 52.20
C GLY A 381 0.07 -31.81 52.22
N GLY A 382 -0.54 -32.73 51.50
CA GLY A 382 -1.93 -33.18 51.69
C GLY A 382 -3.07 -32.21 51.40
N ILE A 383 -2.84 -31.08 50.74
CA ILE A 383 -3.85 -30.07 50.41
C ILE A 383 -3.85 -29.78 48.91
N THR A 384 -5.04 -29.66 48.31
CA THR A 384 -5.21 -29.25 46.93
C THR A 384 -4.56 -27.87 46.68
N LYS A 385 -3.55 -27.83 45.84
CA LYS A 385 -2.87 -26.58 45.45
C LYS A 385 -2.98 -26.37 43.97
N GLU A 386 -3.22 -25.13 43.61
CA GLU A 386 -3.16 -24.68 42.24
C GLU A 386 -1.71 -24.33 41.85
N VAL A 387 -1.33 -24.72 40.64
CA VAL A 387 -0.05 -24.38 40.04
C VAL A 387 -0.35 -23.68 38.72
N GLN A 388 0.14 -22.49 38.57
CA GLN A 388 -0.03 -21.67 37.36
C GLN A 388 1.24 -21.69 36.52
N PHE A 389 1.04 -21.83 35.22
CA PHE A 389 2.10 -21.71 34.22
C PHE A 389 1.69 -20.64 33.22
N ASP A 390 2.47 -19.58 33.14
CA ASP A 390 2.22 -18.49 32.23
C ASP A 390 2.90 -18.75 30.89
N HIS A 391 2.15 -18.67 29.81
CA HIS A 391 2.65 -18.78 28.44
C HIS A 391 2.20 -17.59 27.61
N TYR A 392 3.05 -17.15 26.69
CA TYR A 392 2.81 -16.01 25.83
C TYR A 392 2.81 -16.48 24.38
N VAL A 393 1.81 -16.03 23.64
CA VAL A 393 1.70 -16.24 22.19
C VAL A 393 2.22 -15.00 21.51
N TRP A 394 3.27 -15.14 20.72
CA TRP A 394 3.88 -14.08 19.98
C TRP A 394 3.52 -14.22 18.50
N ASN A 395 2.94 -13.18 17.89
CA ASN A 395 2.88 -13.08 16.45
C ASN A 395 4.25 -12.61 15.95
N THR A 396 5.03 -13.51 15.39
CA THR A 396 6.34 -13.21 14.77
C THR A 396 6.24 -13.00 13.28
N GLY A 397 5.03 -13.08 12.73
CA GLY A 397 4.73 -12.73 11.35
C GLY A 397 4.61 -11.22 11.15
N GLN A 398 4.48 -10.82 9.90
CA GLN A 398 4.28 -9.42 9.49
C GLN A 398 2.80 -9.03 9.41
N ALA A 399 1.91 -10.03 9.31
CA ALA A 399 0.47 -9.82 9.26
C ALA A 399 -0.20 -10.07 10.63
N THR A 400 -1.34 -9.42 10.84
CA THR A 400 -2.25 -9.79 11.94
C THR A 400 -2.77 -11.20 11.72
N ASP A 401 -2.71 -12.04 12.75
CA ASP A 401 -3.15 -13.42 12.67
C ASP A 401 -4.00 -13.80 13.89
N THR A 402 -4.75 -14.89 13.76
CA THR A 402 -5.59 -15.43 14.83
C THR A 402 -5.15 -16.86 15.12
N TYR A 403 -4.86 -17.14 16.38
CA TYR A 403 -4.34 -18.44 16.80
C TYR A 403 -5.37 -19.20 17.61
N ASN A 404 -5.54 -20.49 17.30
CA ASN A 404 -6.30 -21.42 18.11
C ASN A 404 -5.37 -22.14 19.09
N LEU A 405 -5.64 -21.97 20.38
CA LEU A 405 -4.90 -22.63 21.44
C LEU A 405 -5.63 -23.89 21.90
N SER A 406 -4.90 -24.97 22.11
CA SER A 406 -5.43 -26.21 22.67
C SER A 406 -4.49 -26.78 23.72
N LEU A 407 -5.06 -27.43 24.74
CA LEU A 407 -4.31 -28.16 25.73
C LEU A 407 -4.14 -29.63 25.30
N LEU A 408 -2.89 -30.04 25.15
CA LEU A 408 -2.57 -31.46 25.01
C LEU A 408 -2.19 -32.01 26.35
N LYS A 409 -3.09 -32.80 26.97
CA LYS A 409 -2.87 -33.44 28.28
C LYS A 409 -2.17 -34.78 28.08
N SER A 410 -0.85 -34.83 28.27
CA SER A 410 -0.09 -36.06 28.34
C SER A 410 0.61 -36.15 29.70
N ASN A 411 0.59 -37.32 30.33
CA ASN A 411 1.24 -37.59 31.61
C ASN A 411 0.74 -36.74 32.80
N VAL A 412 -0.48 -36.23 32.72
CA VAL A 412 -1.14 -35.55 33.84
C VAL A 412 -1.84 -36.59 34.70
N PRO A 413 -1.69 -36.58 36.05
CA PRO A 413 -2.42 -37.47 36.93
C PRO A 413 -3.94 -37.35 36.71
N SER A 414 -4.65 -38.46 36.80
CA SER A 414 -6.13 -38.48 36.54
C SER A 414 -6.94 -37.62 37.50
N CYS A 415 -6.37 -37.27 38.66
CA CYS A 415 -6.98 -36.37 39.64
C CYS A 415 -6.69 -34.89 39.39
N ALA A 416 -5.83 -34.54 38.43
CA ALA A 416 -5.50 -33.15 38.12
C ALA A 416 -6.44 -32.58 37.08
N VAL A 417 -6.91 -31.35 37.32
CA VAL A 417 -7.68 -30.56 36.37
C VAL A 417 -6.73 -29.55 35.76
N VAL A 418 -6.60 -29.56 34.43
CA VAL A 418 -5.79 -28.60 33.68
C VAL A 418 -6.74 -27.71 32.90
N ARG A 419 -6.56 -26.40 32.99
CA ARG A 419 -7.37 -25.39 32.31
C ARG A 419 -6.48 -24.38 31.60
N LEU A 420 -6.94 -23.85 30.49
CA LEU A 420 -6.32 -22.74 29.78
C LEU A 420 -7.16 -21.48 30.05
N TYR A 421 -6.52 -20.45 30.52
CA TYR A 421 -7.12 -19.12 30.73
C TYR A 421 -6.45 -18.13 29.77
N HIS A 422 -7.21 -17.10 29.38
CA HIS A 422 -6.73 -15.98 28.55
C HIS A 422 -6.73 -14.71 29.39
#